data_cdbe7d59890e6811fdbd3374e50a524d
#
_entry.id   cdbe7d59890e6811fdbd3374e50a524d
#
_cell.length_a   1.000
_cell.length_b   1.000
_cell.length_c   1.000
_cell.angle_alpha   90.00
_cell.angle_beta   90.00
_cell.angle_gamma   90.00
#
_symmetry.space_group_name_H-M   'P 1'
#
loop_
_entity.id
_entity.type
_entity.pdbx_description
1 polymer ?
#
loop_
_entity_poly.entity_id
_entity_poly.type
_entity_poly.pdbx_seq_one_letter_code
_entity_poly.pdbx_strand_id
1 'polypeptide(L)'
;MIDSDQNEHTLTLKDSRWARTYIDVDNRGPRVSDLTTVIAPGDIIRIQPVEKNGTTTWRLAQLPEIQGAVVAMEPTTGSIKALVGGFDFYRNQYNHALQSARQPGSSFKPFIYSAALANGVNAADVFLDAPLVFEDANLESQYRPENDNNRYNGPTRLREALYRSINLVSIRVLLEVGAGKVLDHVGNFGFDTRSFPRNTQLAIGGGTMTVAPLDMSRAYAVLANGGHLVEPNIIDRIVDQQGETVYLPARVEVCTDCDSDQDSASQTQPTAAGFSEPSTLEEFAAEIPEAVDQREIIPATRVIDERNAFIVDSMLKDVIKRGTGRRARSIGRNDLGGKTGTTNDAEDTWFNGYNKIW
;
A
#
# COMPACT_ATOMS: atom_id res chain seq x y z
N MET A 1 18.36 8.14 -35.69
CA MET A 1 16.90 7.98 -35.86
C MET A 1 16.36 9.29 -36.39
N ILE A 2 15.27 9.23 -37.14
CA ILE A 2 14.57 10.42 -37.65
C ILE A 2 13.14 10.35 -37.08
N ASP A 3 12.65 11.45 -36.53
CA ASP A 3 11.26 11.57 -36.06
C ASP A 3 10.28 11.98 -37.20
N SER A 4 9.00 12.09 -36.88
CA SER A 4 7.97 12.52 -37.83
C SER A 4 8.19 13.93 -38.40
N ASP A 5 8.92 14.76 -37.69
CA ASP A 5 9.23 16.16 -38.06
C ASP A 5 10.59 16.27 -38.74
N GLN A 6 11.19 15.13 -39.14
CA GLN A 6 12.49 15.00 -39.81
C GLN A 6 13.70 15.43 -38.94
N ASN A 7 13.56 15.52 -37.62
CA ASN A 7 14.70 15.79 -36.75
C ASN A 7 15.51 14.54 -36.50
N GLU A 8 16.82 14.70 -36.47
CA GLU A 8 17.73 13.61 -36.13
C GLU A 8 17.95 13.50 -34.64
N HIS A 9 17.78 12.28 -34.11
CA HIS A 9 18.02 11.96 -32.70
C HIS A 9 19.05 10.84 -32.56
N THR A 10 19.88 10.94 -31.53
CA THR A 10 20.87 9.90 -31.19
C THR A 10 20.41 9.10 -29.99
N LEU A 11 20.32 7.78 -30.16
CA LEU A 11 20.06 6.83 -29.08
C LEU A 11 21.35 6.20 -28.62
N THR A 12 21.61 6.21 -27.31
CA THR A 12 22.82 5.62 -26.77
C THR A 12 22.56 4.21 -26.23
N LEU A 13 23.58 3.36 -26.24
CA LEU A 13 23.49 2.02 -25.64
C LEU A 13 23.11 2.12 -24.15
N LYS A 14 23.61 3.11 -23.42
CA LYS A 14 23.34 3.32 -21.99
C LYS A 14 21.85 3.46 -21.73
N ASP A 15 21.14 4.19 -22.59
CA ASP A 15 19.72 4.52 -22.44
C ASP A 15 18.81 3.44 -23.01
N SER A 16 19.39 2.37 -23.58
CA SER A 16 18.68 1.24 -24.22
C SER A 16 19.03 -0.13 -23.63
N ARG A 17 19.93 -0.20 -22.65
CA ARG A 17 20.38 -1.49 -22.03
C ARG A 17 19.28 -2.32 -21.39
N TRP A 18 18.13 -1.71 -21.09
CA TRP A 18 16.99 -2.39 -20.52
C TRP A 18 16.27 -3.29 -21.55
N ALA A 19 16.40 -3.01 -22.85
CA ALA A 19 15.69 -3.68 -23.96
C ALA A 19 16.24 -5.09 -24.23
N ARG A 20 16.22 -5.92 -23.19
CA ARG A 20 16.66 -7.33 -23.27
C ARG A 20 15.56 -8.16 -23.91
N THR A 21 15.95 -9.14 -24.70
CA THR A 21 15.00 -10.08 -25.33
C THR A 21 14.15 -10.75 -24.23
N TYR A 22 12.85 -10.78 -24.41
CA TYR A 22 11.93 -11.55 -23.58
C TYR A 22 12.08 -13.03 -23.92
N ILE A 23 12.20 -13.89 -22.91
CA ILE A 23 12.22 -15.35 -23.07
C ILE A 23 10.93 -15.93 -22.47
N ASP A 24 10.71 -15.67 -21.17
CA ASP A 24 9.51 -16.04 -20.42
C ASP A 24 9.34 -15.11 -19.20
N VAL A 25 8.33 -15.37 -18.35
CA VAL A 25 8.01 -14.52 -17.17
C VAL A 25 9.16 -14.39 -16.19
N ASP A 26 10.02 -15.41 -16.06
CA ASP A 26 11.14 -15.44 -15.11
C ASP A 26 12.48 -15.11 -15.77
N ASN A 27 12.57 -15.23 -17.08
CA ASN A 27 13.80 -15.17 -17.81
C ASN A 27 13.83 -14.07 -18.87
N ARG A 28 14.95 -13.34 -18.89
CA ARG A 28 15.27 -12.34 -19.92
C ARG A 28 16.60 -12.68 -20.55
N GLY A 29 16.75 -12.37 -21.82
CA GLY A 29 17.97 -12.53 -22.57
C GLY A 29 19.18 -11.78 -21.93
N PRO A 30 20.39 -11.93 -22.48
CA PRO A 30 21.58 -11.27 -21.98
C PRO A 30 21.46 -9.74 -21.99
N ARG A 31 22.35 -9.07 -21.30
CA ARG A 31 22.40 -7.59 -21.33
C ARG A 31 22.75 -7.14 -22.74
N VAL A 32 22.04 -6.12 -23.24
CA VAL A 32 22.30 -5.53 -24.54
C VAL A 32 23.69 -4.88 -24.50
N SER A 33 24.57 -5.37 -25.36
CA SER A 33 25.94 -4.84 -25.57
C SER A 33 26.09 -4.11 -26.91
N ASP A 34 25.15 -4.36 -27.85
CA ASP A 34 25.05 -3.71 -29.13
C ASP A 34 23.58 -3.47 -29.47
N LEU A 35 23.22 -2.25 -29.87
CA LEU A 35 21.84 -1.86 -30.21
C LEU A 35 21.32 -2.60 -31.44
N THR A 36 22.18 -3.01 -32.34
CA THR A 36 21.78 -3.77 -33.55
C THR A 36 21.20 -5.15 -33.24
N THR A 37 21.40 -5.64 -32.02
CA THR A 37 20.77 -6.90 -31.56
C THR A 37 19.30 -6.77 -31.21
N VAL A 38 18.80 -5.54 -31.05
CA VAL A 38 17.41 -5.27 -30.60
C VAL A 38 16.68 -4.25 -31.49
N ILE A 39 17.41 -3.53 -32.35
CA ILE A 39 16.85 -2.55 -33.29
C ILE A 39 17.56 -2.69 -34.62
N ALA A 40 16.81 -2.83 -35.68
CA ALA A 40 17.34 -2.88 -37.06
C ALA A 40 17.05 -1.56 -37.82
N PRO A 41 17.86 -1.21 -38.82
CA PRO A 41 17.52 -0.12 -39.75
C PRO A 41 16.16 -0.36 -40.41
N GLY A 42 15.27 0.65 -40.33
CA GLY A 42 13.90 0.56 -40.82
C GLY A 42 12.85 0.25 -39.74
N ASP A 43 13.26 -0.09 -38.52
CA ASP A 43 12.33 -0.29 -37.43
C ASP A 43 11.70 1.04 -36.98
N ILE A 44 10.38 1.01 -36.73
CA ILE A 44 9.64 2.09 -36.07
C ILE A 44 9.74 1.87 -34.57
N ILE A 45 10.45 2.73 -33.88
CA ILE A 45 10.67 2.64 -32.44
C ILE A 45 10.03 3.82 -31.70
N ARG A 46 9.76 3.63 -30.41
CA ARG A 46 9.33 4.70 -29.52
C ARG A 46 10.52 5.22 -28.74
N ILE A 47 10.61 6.53 -28.67
CA ILE A 47 11.63 7.22 -27.87
C ILE A 47 10.98 8.19 -26.91
N GLN A 48 11.62 8.43 -25.77
CA GLN A 48 11.18 9.37 -24.76
C GLN A 48 12.30 10.36 -24.45
N PRO A 49 12.00 11.68 -24.44
CA PRO A 49 12.98 12.67 -23.99
C PRO A 49 13.23 12.52 -22.49
N VAL A 50 14.47 12.67 -22.08
CA VAL A 50 14.91 12.68 -20.69
C VAL A 50 15.79 13.91 -20.48
N GLU A 51 15.31 14.85 -19.70
CA GLU A 51 16.10 16.02 -19.31
C GLU A 51 17.08 15.66 -18.19
N LYS A 52 18.34 15.98 -18.40
CA LYS A 52 19.37 15.78 -17.41
C LYS A 52 20.36 16.96 -17.46
N ASN A 53 20.47 17.69 -16.36
CA ASN A 53 21.36 18.85 -16.25
C ASN A 53 21.19 19.88 -17.40
N GLY A 54 19.94 20.15 -17.80
CA GLY A 54 19.65 21.10 -18.88
C GLY A 54 19.92 20.57 -20.29
N THR A 55 20.26 19.29 -20.44
CA THR A 55 20.44 18.65 -21.75
C THR A 55 19.38 17.57 -21.94
N THR A 56 18.66 17.63 -23.06
CA THR A 56 17.69 16.60 -23.46
C THR A 56 18.43 15.43 -24.11
N THR A 57 18.30 14.24 -23.55
CA THR A 57 18.75 12.98 -24.14
C THR A 57 17.54 12.13 -24.49
N TRP A 58 17.71 11.19 -25.43
CA TRP A 58 16.63 10.32 -25.87
C TRP A 58 16.86 8.89 -25.38
N ARG A 59 15.82 8.31 -24.82
CA ARG A 59 15.80 6.94 -24.33
C ARG A 59 14.84 6.08 -25.16
N LEU A 60 15.25 4.86 -25.49
CA LEU A 60 14.34 3.87 -26.04
C LEU A 60 13.18 3.65 -25.06
N ALA A 61 11.96 3.65 -25.56
CA ALA A 61 10.75 3.47 -24.78
C ALA A 61 9.89 2.35 -25.35
N GLN A 62 9.10 1.73 -24.49
CA GLN A 62 8.13 0.71 -24.85
C GLN A 62 6.83 1.00 -24.11
N LEU A 63 5.70 0.79 -24.78
CA LEU A 63 4.41 0.80 -24.08
C LEU A 63 4.34 -0.47 -23.22
N PRO A 64 4.06 -0.35 -21.93
CA PRO A 64 3.94 -1.52 -21.08
C PRO A 64 2.67 -2.29 -21.42
N GLU A 65 2.76 -3.62 -21.46
CA GLU A 65 1.60 -4.51 -21.45
C GLU A 65 1.05 -4.68 -20.03
N ILE A 66 1.96 -4.58 -19.03
CA ILE A 66 1.63 -4.66 -17.61
C ILE A 66 1.05 -3.32 -17.15
N GLN A 67 0.00 -3.38 -16.36
CA GLN A 67 -0.57 -2.21 -15.69
C GLN A 67 -0.03 -2.09 -14.27
N GLY A 68 -0.09 -0.87 -13.74
CA GLY A 68 0.30 -0.58 -12.37
C GLY A 68 -0.66 0.42 -11.74
N ALA A 69 -0.85 0.32 -10.44
CA ALA A 69 -1.64 1.27 -9.67
C ALA A 69 -0.87 1.76 -8.45
N VAL A 70 -1.15 2.98 -8.04
CA VAL A 70 -0.61 3.59 -6.82
C VAL A 70 -1.74 4.27 -6.07
N VAL A 71 -1.81 4.01 -4.77
CA VAL A 71 -2.66 4.76 -3.83
C VAL A 71 -1.77 5.26 -2.71
N ALA A 72 -1.83 6.56 -2.44
CA ALA A 72 -1.24 7.16 -1.26
C ALA A 72 -2.35 7.85 -0.46
N MET A 73 -2.52 7.43 0.79
CA MET A 73 -3.57 7.90 1.68
C MET A 73 -2.97 8.31 3.01
N GLU A 74 -3.47 9.39 3.57
CA GLU A 74 -3.12 9.80 4.92
C GLU A 74 -3.78 8.88 5.95
N PRO A 75 -3.01 8.23 6.83
CA PRO A 75 -3.57 7.20 7.70
C PRO A 75 -4.45 7.76 8.83
N THR A 76 -4.31 9.05 9.17
CA THR A 76 -5.08 9.67 10.26
C THR A 76 -6.46 10.17 9.81
N THR A 77 -6.61 10.53 8.53
CA THR A 77 -7.83 11.18 8.01
C THR A 77 -8.48 10.44 6.85
N GLY A 78 -7.82 9.44 6.29
CA GLY A 78 -8.29 8.77 5.07
C GLY A 78 -8.14 9.61 3.80
N SER A 79 -7.56 10.81 3.86
CA SER A 79 -7.42 11.71 2.73
C SER A 79 -6.50 11.11 1.65
N ILE A 80 -7.01 10.92 0.44
CA ILE A 80 -6.25 10.41 -0.70
C ILE A 80 -5.33 11.52 -1.21
N LYS A 81 -4.01 11.33 -1.09
CA LYS A 81 -2.99 12.29 -1.53
C LYS A 81 -2.52 12.01 -2.96
N ALA A 82 -2.59 10.76 -3.41
CA ALA A 82 -2.32 10.39 -4.79
C ALA A 82 -3.07 9.10 -5.15
N LEU A 83 -3.62 9.07 -6.35
CA LEU A 83 -4.29 7.90 -6.90
C LEU A 83 -3.96 7.80 -8.39
N VAL A 84 -3.30 6.71 -8.78
CA VAL A 84 -2.99 6.40 -10.17
C VAL A 84 -3.53 5.02 -10.48
N GLY A 85 -4.46 4.92 -11.40
CA GLY A 85 -5.17 3.69 -11.72
C GLY A 85 -4.64 2.90 -12.91
N GLY A 86 -3.63 3.42 -13.62
CA GLY A 86 -3.07 2.77 -14.81
C GLY A 86 -1.98 3.61 -15.47
N PHE A 87 -1.43 3.11 -16.57
CA PHE A 87 -0.35 3.79 -17.29
C PHE A 87 -0.85 5.00 -18.09
N ASP A 88 -1.98 4.86 -18.80
CA ASP A 88 -2.51 5.91 -19.69
C ASP A 88 -4.03 5.77 -19.79
N PHE A 89 -4.76 6.80 -19.34
CA PHE A 89 -6.22 6.85 -19.32
C PHE A 89 -6.84 6.73 -20.73
N TYR A 90 -6.24 7.35 -21.73
CA TYR A 90 -6.77 7.30 -23.11
C TYR A 90 -6.64 5.93 -23.77
N ARG A 91 -5.74 5.08 -23.24
CA ARG A 91 -5.57 3.71 -23.71
C ARG A 91 -6.42 2.70 -22.94
N ASN A 92 -6.56 2.91 -21.63
CA ASN A 92 -7.33 2.06 -20.77
C ASN A 92 -7.94 2.88 -19.64
N GLN A 93 -9.26 3.03 -19.63
CA GLN A 93 -10.01 3.77 -18.63
C GLN A 93 -10.29 2.96 -17.35
N TYR A 94 -9.91 1.68 -17.32
CA TYR A 94 -10.07 0.84 -16.15
C TYR A 94 -9.13 1.30 -15.03
N ASN A 95 -9.72 1.74 -13.92
CA ASN A 95 -8.97 2.23 -12.76
C ASN A 95 -8.57 1.06 -11.85
N HIS A 96 -7.35 0.55 -12.03
CA HIS A 96 -6.86 -0.57 -11.24
C HIS A 96 -6.72 -0.25 -9.74
N ALA A 97 -6.65 1.02 -9.34
CA ALA A 97 -6.57 1.40 -7.94
C ALA A 97 -7.89 1.14 -7.19
N LEU A 98 -9.03 1.21 -7.89
CA LEU A 98 -10.38 1.14 -7.31
C LEU A 98 -11.16 -0.09 -7.78
N GLN A 99 -11.02 -0.47 -9.04
CA GLN A 99 -11.89 -1.44 -9.71
C GLN A 99 -11.26 -2.83 -9.79
N SER A 100 -9.94 -2.96 -9.59
CA SER A 100 -9.30 -4.27 -9.67
C SER A 100 -9.72 -5.17 -8.51
N ALA A 101 -9.87 -6.45 -8.83
CA ALA A 101 -10.12 -7.51 -7.87
C ALA A 101 -8.97 -8.52 -8.00
N ARG A 102 -7.87 -8.29 -7.27
CA ARG A 102 -6.63 -9.07 -7.38
C ARG A 102 -6.24 -9.69 -6.05
N GLN A 103 -5.61 -10.85 -6.11
CA GLN A 103 -5.11 -11.51 -4.91
C GLN A 103 -3.99 -10.68 -4.27
N PRO A 104 -4.08 -10.36 -2.96
CA PRO A 104 -3.04 -9.59 -2.28
C PRO A 104 -1.76 -10.39 -2.01
N GLY A 105 -1.82 -11.71 -2.10
CA GLY A 105 -0.70 -12.58 -1.76
C GLY A 105 -0.18 -12.33 -0.34
N SER A 106 1.12 -12.47 -0.16
CA SER A 106 1.76 -12.29 1.15
C SER A 106 1.61 -10.89 1.78
N SER A 107 1.11 -9.89 1.05
CA SER A 107 0.81 -8.58 1.67
C SER A 107 -0.40 -8.63 2.60
N PHE A 108 -1.18 -9.71 2.56
CA PHE A 108 -2.29 -9.95 3.49
C PHE A 108 -1.86 -10.51 4.85
N LYS A 109 -0.69 -11.12 4.97
CA LYS A 109 -0.19 -11.76 6.20
C LYS A 109 -0.25 -10.89 7.46
N PRO A 110 0.01 -9.56 7.44
CA PRO A 110 -0.08 -8.75 8.66
C PRO A 110 -1.42 -8.84 9.37
N PHE A 111 -2.52 -8.97 8.62
CA PHE A 111 -3.87 -9.08 9.19
C PHE A 111 -4.10 -10.44 9.85
N ILE A 112 -3.54 -11.52 9.28
CA ILE A 112 -3.54 -12.87 9.89
C ILE A 112 -2.76 -12.85 11.21
N TYR A 113 -1.60 -12.19 11.22
CA TYR A 113 -0.75 -12.08 12.41
C TYR A 113 -1.38 -11.18 13.47
N SER A 114 -2.06 -10.10 13.07
CA SER A 114 -2.87 -9.29 13.96
C SER A 114 -3.99 -10.11 14.62
N ALA A 115 -4.70 -10.94 13.85
CA ALA A 115 -5.70 -11.85 14.37
C ALA A 115 -5.10 -12.86 15.37
N ALA A 116 -3.91 -13.38 15.08
CA ALA A 116 -3.21 -14.31 15.99
C ALA A 116 -2.87 -13.64 17.32
N LEU A 117 -2.31 -12.42 17.29
CA LEU A 117 -2.01 -11.64 18.49
C LEU A 117 -3.28 -11.35 19.31
N ALA A 118 -4.40 -11.03 18.66
CA ALA A 118 -5.68 -10.81 19.32
C ALA A 118 -6.26 -12.08 19.96
N ASN A 119 -5.80 -13.28 19.54
CA ASN A 119 -6.22 -14.57 20.08
C ASN A 119 -5.16 -15.22 20.98
N GLY A 120 -4.22 -14.44 21.52
CA GLY A 120 -3.28 -14.87 22.57
C GLY A 120 -1.94 -15.40 22.08
N VAL A 121 -1.69 -15.45 20.76
CA VAL A 121 -0.38 -15.78 20.21
C VAL A 121 0.58 -14.59 20.40
N ASN A 122 1.84 -14.85 20.73
CA ASN A 122 2.86 -13.83 20.92
C ASN A 122 3.83 -13.73 19.73
N ALA A 123 4.41 -12.54 19.53
CA ALA A 123 5.42 -12.31 18.48
C ALA A 123 6.68 -13.19 18.64
N ALA A 124 6.93 -13.71 19.86
CA ALA A 124 8.05 -14.58 20.20
C ALA A 124 7.72 -16.07 20.09
N ASP A 125 6.44 -16.43 19.98
CA ASP A 125 6.02 -17.84 19.87
C ASP A 125 6.65 -18.50 18.66
N VAL A 126 6.95 -19.79 18.81
CA VAL A 126 7.71 -20.56 17.84
C VAL A 126 6.78 -21.53 17.12
N PHE A 127 6.75 -21.41 15.80
CA PHE A 127 6.02 -22.28 14.88
C PHE A 127 7.02 -23.12 14.07
N LEU A 128 6.63 -24.32 13.72
CA LEU A 128 7.49 -25.19 12.92
C LEU A 128 7.36 -24.87 11.43
N ASP A 129 8.43 -24.36 10.81
CA ASP A 129 8.53 -24.22 9.35
C ASP A 129 9.01 -25.55 8.75
N ALA A 130 8.05 -26.44 8.47
CA ALA A 130 8.26 -27.77 7.92
C ALA A 130 7.10 -28.14 6.99
N PRO A 131 7.25 -29.12 6.10
CA PRO A 131 6.21 -29.53 5.16
C PRO A 131 4.86 -29.77 5.84
N LEU A 132 3.80 -29.37 5.15
CA LEU A 132 2.41 -29.64 5.50
C LEU A 132 1.77 -30.39 4.35
N VAL A 133 0.99 -31.41 4.69
CA VAL A 133 0.19 -32.17 3.72
C VAL A 133 -1.24 -32.15 4.21
N PHE A 134 -2.15 -31.71 3.35
CA PHE A 134 -3.58 -31.75 3.60
C PHE A 134 -4.21 -32.82 2.72
N GLU A 135 -4.97 -33.71 3.35
CA GLU A 135 -5.90 -34.58 2.64
C GLU A 135 -7.21 -33.82 2.49
N ASP A 136 -7.47 -33.30 1.30
CA ASP A 136 -8.77 -32.72 0.98
C ASP A 136 -9.58 -33.75 0.20
N ALA A 137 -10.68 -34.21 0.79
CA ALA A 137 -11.56 -35.21 0.19
C ALA A 137 -12.20 -34.74 -1.13
N ASN A 138 -12.14 -33.45 -1.44
CA ASN A 138 -12.68 -32.85 -2.66
C ASN A 138 -11.62 -32.58 -3.73
N LEU A 139 -10.35 -32.82 -3.46
CA LEU A 139 -9.26 -32.68 -4.43
C LEU A 139 -8.75 -34.06 -4.85
N GLU A 140 -8.60 -34.28 -6.13
CA GLU A 140 -8.00 -35.52 -6.70
C GLU A 140 -6.52 -35.69 -6.31
N SER A 141 -5.90 -34.64 -5.69
CA SER A 141 -4.50 -34.64 -5.24
C SER A 141 -4.35 -34.00 -3.88
N GLN A 142 -3.37 -34.49 -3.11
CA GLN A 142 -2.98 -33.87 -1.84
C GLN A 142 -2.49 -32.44 -2.06
N TYR A 143 -3.07 -31.48 -1.33
CA TYR A 143 -2.57 -30.11 -1.30
C TYR A 143 -1.31 -30.01 -0.45
N ARG A 144 -0.21 -29.62 -1.07
CA ARG A 144 1.11 -29.45 -0.44
C ARG A 144 1.60 -28.02 -0.62
N PRO A 145 1.24 -27.10 0.29
CA PRO A 145 1.77 -25.75 0.25
C PRO A 145 3.28 -25.73 0.50
N GLU A 146 3.98 -24.82 -0.15
CA GLU A 146 5.42 -24.65 -0.05
C GLU A 146 5.79 -23.20 0.27
N ASN A 147 7.02 -23.00 0.74
CA ASN A 147 7.62 -21.68 0.83
C ASN A 147 8.15 -21.27 -0.54
N ASP A 148 8.08 -19.96 -0.89
CA ASP A 148 8.51 -19.44 -2.20
C ASP A 148 9.96 -19.81 -2.59
N ASN A 149 10.80 -20.11 -1.63
CA ASN A 149 12.20 -20.47 -1.83
C ASN A 149 12.46 -21.99 -1.69
N ASN A 150 11.43 -22.79 -1.54
CA ASN A 150 11.47 -24.25 -1.34
C ASN A 150 12.39 -24.71 -0.20
N ARG A 151 12.53 -23.85 0.85
CA ARG A 151 13.37 -24.16 2.03
C ARG A 151 12.53 -24.18 3.29
N TYR A 152 12.94 -25.03 4.23
CA TYR A 152 12.35 -25.16 5.54
C TYR A 152 13.37 -24.72 6.60
N ASN A 153 12.92 -23.94 7.58
CA ASN A 153 13.79 -23.36 8.59
C ASN A 153 13.66 -24.02 9.96
N GLY A 154 12.74 -25.00 10.10
CA GLY A 154 12.45 -25.61 11.38
C GLY A 154 11.75 -24.66 12.36
N PRO A 155 12.06 -24.74 13.68
CA PRO A 155 11.45 -23.85 14.67
C PRO A 155 11.73 -22.37 14.37
N THR A 156 10.68 -21.59 14.10
CA THR A 156 10.78 -20.21 13.65
C THR A 156 9.83 -19.33 14.47
N ARG A 157 10.33 -18.19 14.98
CA ARG A 157 9.51 -17.25 15.72
C ARG A 157 8.49 -16.58 14.81
N LEU A 158 7.31 -16.28 15.36
CA LEU A 158 6.22 -15.60 14.64
C LEU A 158 6.72 -14.31 13.95
N ARG A 159 7.45 -13.45 14.66
CA ARG A 159 8.06 -12.22 14.11
C ARG A 159 8.97 -12.51 12.91
N GLU A 160 9.79 -13.54 13.02
CA GLU A 160 10.71 -13.94 11.95
C GLU A 160 9.97 -14.44 10.72
N ALA A 161 8.92 -15.22 10.92
CA ALA A 161 8.08 -15.72 9.85
C ALA A 161 7.41 -14.59 9.05
N LEU A 162 7.00 -13.48 9.71
CA LEU A 162 6.43 -12.33 9.01
C LEU A 162 7.47 -11.59 8.16
N TYR A 163 8.64 -11.23 8.74
CA TYR A 163 9.60 -10.45 7.96
C TYR A 163 10.28 -11.25 6.84
N ARG A 164 10.36 -12.57 6.97
CA ARG A 164 10.81 -13.48 5.91
C ARG A 164 9.69 -13.95 4.99
N SER A 165 8.43 -13.62 5.32
CA SER A 165 7.24 -13.97 4.54
C SER A 165 7.02 -15.49 4.38
N ILE A 166 7.30 -16.27 5.42
CA ILE A 166 7.22 -17.75 5.41
C ILE A 166 5.76 -18.20 5.28
N ASN A 167 5.44 -18.99 4.25
CA ASN A 167 4.08 -19.44 3.97
C ASN A 167 3.60 -20.50 4.99
N LEU A 168 4.42 -21.51 5.24
CA LEU A 168 4.03 -22.65 6.08
C LEU A 168 3.75 -22.24 7.53
N VAL A 169 4.52 -21.28 8.06
CA VAL A 169 4.25 -20.73 9.39
C VAL A 169 2.93 -19.94 9.37
N SER A 170 2.67 -19.13 8.36
CA SER A 170 1.41 -18.37 8.27
C SER A 170 0.19 -19.31 8.21
N ILE A 171 0.30 -20.43 7.51
CA ILE A 171 -0.75 -21.46 7.45
C ILE A 171 -0.96 -22.10 8.84
N ARG A 172 0.11 -22.44 9.58
CA ARG A 172 -0.01 -22.99 10.94
C ARG A 172 -0.66 -22.00 11.90
N VAL A 173 -0.31 -20.73 11.80
CA VAL A 173 -0.93 -19.65 12.58
C VAL A 173 -2.44 -19.56 12.29
N LEU A 174 -2.84 -19.62 11.03
CA LEU A 174 -4.27 -19.65 10.66
C LEU A 174 -4.98 -20.89 11.24
N LEU A 175 -4.35 -22.06 11.17
CA LEU A 175 -4.93 -23.30 11.69
C LEU A 175 -5.11 -23.24 13.21
N GLU A 176 -4.16 -22.65 13.93
CA GLU A 176 -4.22 -22.50 15.39
C GLU A 176 -5.34 -21.54 15.83
N VAL A 177 -5.47 -20.40 15.16
CA VAL A 177 -6.50 -19.38 15.46
C VAL A 177 -7.88 -19.83 14.98
N GLY A 178 -7.93 -20.45 13.80
CA GLY A 178 -9.13 -20.82 13.07
C GLY A 178 -9.61 -19.76 12.10
N ALA A 179 -9.99 -20.17 10.89
CA ALA A 179 -10.35 -19.27 9.80
C ALA A 179 -11.54 -18.34 10.14
N GLY A 180 -12.52 -18.80 10.93
CA GLY A 180 -13.66 -17.97 11.36
C GLY A 180 -13.21 -16.75 12.16
N LYS A 181 -12.45 -16.96 13.24
CA LYS A 181 -11.95 -15.87 14.08
C LYS A 181 -11.04 -14.91 13.32
N VAL A 182 -10.24 -15.44 12.39
CA VAL A 182 -9.40 -14.61 11.53
C VAL A 182 -10.24 -13.71 10.62
N LEU A 183 -11.30 -14.26 9.98
CA LEU A 183 -12.19 -13.48 9.12
C LEU A 183 -12.96 -12.41 9.89
N ASP A 184 -13.45 -12.72 11.10
CA ASP A 184 -14.12 -11.75 11.97
C ASP A 184 -13.16 -10.60 12.34
N HIS A 185 -11.92 -10.92 12.72
CA HIS A 185 -10.90 -9.91 13.02
C HIS A 185 -10.51 -9.07 11.80
N VAL A 186 -10.34 -9.70 10.64
CA VAL A 186 -9.97 -9.04 9.39
C VAL A 186 -11.07 -8.10 8.91
N GLY A 187 -12.34 -8.41 9.15
CA GLY A 187 -13.48 -7.52 8.87
C GLY A 187 -13.33 -6.16 9.52
N ASN A 188 -12.72 -6.06 10.70
CA ASN A 188 -12.49 -4.80 11.40
C ASN A 188 -11.56 -3.82 10.63
N PHE A 189 -10.76 -4.32 9.71
CA PHE A 189 -9.92 -3.49 8.82
C PHE A 189 -10.68 -2.91 7.62
N GLY A 190 -11.99 -3.14 7.53
CA GLY A 190 -12.86 -2.65 6.47
C GLY A 190 -12.94 -3.56 5.24
N PHE A 191 -12.39 -4.78 5.29
CA PHE A 191 -12.56 -5.74 4.20
C PHE A 191 -13.95 -6.36 4.16
N ASP A 192 -14.49 -6.57 2.95
CA ASP A 192 -15.65 -7.44 2.75
C ASP A 192 -15.18 -8.90 2.73
N THR A 193 -15.30 -9.56 3.87
CA THR A 193 -14.80 -10.93 4.06
C THR A 193 -15.74 -12.02 3.52
N ARG A 194 -16.89 -11.67 2.93
CA ARG A 194 -17.89 -12.66 2.45
C ARG A 194 -17.36 -13.55 1.34
N SER A 195 -16.50 -13.01 0.47
CA SER A 195 -15.86 -13.74 -0.64
C SER A 195 -14.54 -14.40 -0.27
N PHE A 196 -14.02 -14.17 0.95
CA PHE A 196 -12.72 -14.69 1.35
C PHE A 196 -12.75 -16.20 1.65
N PRO A 197 -11.70 -16.94 1.30
CA PRO A 197 -11.65 -18.37 1.50
C PRO A 197 -11.62 -18.72 3.00
N ARG A 198 -12.32 -19.80 3.38
CA ARG A 198 -12.33 -20.32 4.74
C ARG A 198 -11.35 -21.51 4.93
N ASN A 199 -10.29 -21.53 4.16
CA ASN A 199 -9.28 -22.57 4.15
C ASN A 199 -7.87 -21.97 4.28
N THR A 200 -6.86 -22.80 4.14
CA THR A 200 -5.45 -22.42 4.32
C THR A 200 -4.93 -21.39 3.33
N GLN A 201 -5.59 -21.19 2.19
CA GLN A 201 -5.22 -20.15 1.22
C GLN A 201 -5.42 -18.74 1.78
N LEU A 202 -6.34 -18.55 2.74
CA LEU A 202 -6.51 -17.31 3.48
C LEU A 202 -5.19 -16.80 4.11
N ALA A 203 -4.38 -17.72 4.65
CA ALA A 203 -3.12 -17.39 5.33
C ALA A 203 -2.07 -16.75 4.45
N ILE A 204 -2.16 -16.97 3.14
CA ILE A 204 -1.20 -16.49 2.14
C ILE A 204 -1.80 -15.45 1.19
N GLY A 205 -3.06 -15.04 1.45
CA GLY A 205 -3.75 -14.04 0.61
C GLY A 205 -4.11 -14.55 -0.78
N GLY A 206 -4.44 -15.84 -0.89
CA GLY A 206 -4.77 -16.52 -2.15
C GLY A 206 -6.20 -17.07 -2.19
N GLY A 207 -6.44 -18.01 -3.09
CA GLY A 207 -7.75 -18.61 -3.31
C GLY A 207 -8.75 -17.64 -3.95
N THR A 208 -9.96 -17.61 -3.43
CA THR A 208 -11.02 -16.70 -3.92
C THR A 208 -10.91 -15.27 -3.40
N MET A 209 -9.90 -14.98 -2.56
CA MET A 209 -9.67 -13.64 -2.03
C MET A 209 -9.25 -12.67 -3.12
N THR A 210 -9.99 -11.58 -3.24
CA THR A 210 -9.65 -10.47 -4.12
C THR A 210 -9.88 -9.13 -3.43
N VAL A 211 -9.00 -8.17 -3.66
CA VAL A 211 -9.04 -6.82 -3.07
C VAL A 211 -8.55 -5.79 -4.09
N ALA A 212 -8.98 -4.54 -3.91
CA ALA A 212 -8.42 -3.42 -4.65
C ALA A 212 -7.23 -2.78 -3.87
N PRO A 213 -6.31 -2.08 -4.56
CA PRO A 213 -5.26 -1.32 -3.89
C PRO A 213 -5.78 -0.32 -2.85
N LEU A 214 -6.93 0.30 -3.07
CA LEU A 214 -7.54 1.20 -2.10
C LEU A 214 -7.95 0.47 -0.81
N ASP A 215 -8.52 -0.75 -0.91
CA ASP A 215 -8.87 -1.55 0.27
C ASP A 215 -7.64 -1.89 1.10
N MET A 216 -6.55 -2.26 0.41
CA MET A 216 -5.27 -2.53 1.08
C MET A 216 -4.71 -1.27 1.75
N SER A 217 -4.78 -0.10 1.08
CA SER A 217 -4.32 1.17 1.66
C SER A 217 -5.11 1.52 2.92
N ARG A 218 -6.45 1.38 2.90
CA ARG A 218 -7.32 1.58 4.06
C ARG A 218 -6.95 0.65 5.21
N ALA A 219 -6.80 -0.62 4.93
CA ALA A 219 -6.45 -1.61 5.96
C ALA A 219 -5.05 -1.40 6.56
N TYR A 220 -4.07 -0.99 5.75
CA TYR A 220 -2.75 -0.64 6.25
C TYR A 220 -2.73 0.68 7.04
N ALA A 221 -3.64 1.61 6.75
CA ALA A 221 -3.81 2.82 7.56
C ALA A 221 -4.18 2.49 9.02
N VAL A 222 -5.02 1.47 9.24
CA VAL A 222 -5.34 0.98 10.60
C VAL A 222 -4.09 0.55 11.37
N LEU A 223 -3.13 -0.10 10.70
CA LEU A 223 -1.86 -0.49 11.33
C LEU A 223 -0.93 0.70 11.56
N ALA A 224 -0.99 1.70 10.69
CA ALA A 224 -0.13 2.88 10.75
C ALA A 224 -0.57 3.88 11.83
N ASN A 225 -1.88 3.99 12.07
CA ASN A 225 -2.50 5.02 12.93
C ASN A 225 -2.83 4.54 14.36
N GLY A 226 -2.36 3.36 14.75
CA GLY A 226 -2.58 2.83 16.09
C GLY A 226 -3.92 2.10 16.29
N GLY A 227 -4.56 1.68 15.21
CA GLY A 227 -5.72 0.78 15.27
C GLY A 227 -7.08 1.40 14.98
N HIS A 228 -7.12 2.57 14.33
CA HIS A 228 -8.37 3.27 14.01
C HIS A 228 -8.75 3.09 12.54
N LEU A 229 -10.02 2.84 12.28
CA LEU A 229 -10.54 2.77 10.92
C LEU A 229 -10.89 4.17 10.41
N VAL A 230 -10.32 4.54 9.28
CA VAL A 230 -10.63 5.78 8.55
C VAL A 230 -11.13 5.43 7.16
N GLU A 231 -12.09 6.20 6.65
CA GLU A 231 -12.63 5.98 5.32
C GLU A 231 -11.89 6.83 4.28
N PRO A 232 -11.54 6.24 3.13
CA PRO A 232 -10.88 6.98 2.04
C PRO A 232 -11.76 8.13 1.54
N ASN A 233 -11.19 9.31 1.45
CA ASN A 233 -11.86 10.50 0.93
C ASN A 233 -10.95 11.27 -0.03
N ILE A 234 -11.54 11.88 -1.06
CA ILE A 234 -10.81 12.65 -2.09
C ILE A 234 -11.36 14.07 -2.23
N ILE A 235 -12.61 14.31 -1.82
CA ILE A 235 -13.23 15.64 -1.88
C ILE A 235 -12.98 16.32 -0.55
N ASP A 236 -12.20 17.37 -0.57
CA ASP A 236 -11.95 18.20 0.61
C ASP A 236 -13.09 19.20 0.84
N ARG A 237 -13.47 19.95 -0.20
CA ARG A 237 -14.60 20.90 -0.19
C ARG A 237 -15.06 21.20 -1.61
N ILE A 238 -16.26 21.70 -1.76
CA ILE A 238 -16.78 22.25 -3.02
C ILE A 238 -17.09 23.71 -2.77
N VAL A 239 -16.63 24.58 -3.64
CA VAL A 239 -16.89 26.01 -3.62
C VAL A 239 -17.66 26.43 -4.88
N ASP A 240 -18.49 27.46 -4.79
CA ASP A 240 -19.15 28.06 -5.93
C ASP A 240 -18.23 29.04 -6.69
N GLN A 241 -18.82 29.72 -7.70
CA GLN A 241 -18.07 30.68 -8.51
C GLN A 241 -17.68 31.96 -7.74
N GLN A 242 -18.34 32.24 -6.62
CA GLN A 242 -18.07 33.36 -5.73
C GLN A 242 -16.98 33.02 -4.68
N GLY A 243 -16.58 31.75 -4.60
CA GLY A 243 -15.61 31.25 -3.63
C GLY A 243 -16.23 30.81 -2.31
N GLU A 244 -17.57 30.85 -2.20
CA GLU A 244 -18.28 30.40 -1.00
C GLU A 244 -18.33 28.86 -0.95
N THR A 245 -18.12 28.29 0.23
CA THR A 245 -18.15 26.83 0.42
C THR A 245 -19.60 26.34 0.42
N VAL A 246 -19.98 25.60 -0.61
CA VAL A 246 -21.32 24.99 -0.77
C VAL A 246 -21.39 23.56 -0.22
N TYR A 247 -20.26 22.90 -0.04
CA TYR A 247 -20.18 21.56 0.55
C TYR A 247 -18.87 21.40 1.31
N LEU A 248 -18.99 21.02 2.56
CA LEU A 248 -17.87 20.72 3.45
C LEU A 248 -18.19 19.40 4.17
N PRO A 249 -17.63 18.24 3.73
CA PRO A 249 -17.93 16.97 4.36
C PRO A 249 -17.35 16.92 5.77
N ALA A 250 -18.06 16.26 6.68
CA ALA A 250 -17.51 15.88 7.98
C ALA A 250 -16.24 15.02 7.76
N ARG A 251 -15.24 15.19 8.61
CA ARG A 251 -13.96 14.49 8.51
C ARG A 251 -13.81 13.51 9.65
N VAL A 252 -13.69 12.23 9.32
CA VAL A 252 -13.30 11.22 10.29
C VAL A 252 -11.79 11.34 10.53
N GLU A 253 -11.36 11.55 11.76
CA GLU A 253 -9.94 11.75 12.07
C GLU A 253 -9.54 11.00 13.35
N VAL A 254 -8.31 10.48 13.34
CA VAL A 254 -7.72 9.86 14.54
C VAL A 254 -7.38 10.97 15.54
N CYS A 255 -8.07 10.97 16.66
CA CYS A 255 -7.80 11.88 17.74
C CYS A 255 -6.80 11.26 18.70
N THR A 256 -5.68 11.95 18.95
CA THR A 256 -4.64 11.53 19.91
C THR A 256 -4.93 11.99 21.34
N ASP A 257 -5.74 13.04 21.51
CA ASP A 257 -5.98 13.69 22.79
C ASP A 257 -7.44 13.57 23.29
N CYS A 258 -8.32 12.90 22.51
CA CYS A 258 -9.76 12.78 22.87
C CYS A 258 -10.03 11.85 24.06
N ASP A 259 -9.08 10.99 24.44
CA ASP A 259 -9.25 10.08 25.58
C ASP A 259 -9.05 10.78 26.95
N SER A 260 -8.60 12.04 26.96
CA SER A 260 -8.38 12.81 28.19
C SER A 260 -9.57 13.64 28.68
N ASP A 261 -10.65 13.79 27.87
CA ASP A 261 -11.72 14.76 28.13
C ASP A 261 -13.13 14.17 28.26
N GLN A 262 -13.29 12.93 28.74
CA GLN A 262 -14.63 12.48 29.13
C GLN A 262 -15.15 13.11 30.43
N ASP A 263 -14.37 13.97 31.12
CA ASP A 263 -14.78 14.59 32.40
C ASP A 263 -14.89 16.13 32.42
N SER A 264 -14.79 16.82 31.26
CA SER A 264 -14.85 18.30 31.27
C SER A 264 -15.70 18.88 30.14
N ALA A 265 -17.00 18.62 30.17
CA ALA A 265 -17.97 19.48 29.50
C ALA A 265 -18.16 20.77 30.36
N SER A 266 -17.27 21.73 30.23
CA SER A 266 -17.44 23.08 30.79
C SER A 266 -17.44 24.12 29.69
N GLN A 267 -18.59 24.76 29.57
CA GLN A 267 -18.93 25.85 28.67
C GLN A 267 -17.92 26.99 28.80
N THR A 268 -17.21 27.31 27.73
CA THR A 268 -16.52 28.61 27.63
C THR A 268 -17.25 29.42 26.53
N GLN A 269 -18.03 30.40 26.98
CA GLN A 269 -18.59 31.44 26.10
C GLN A 269 -17.46 32.32 25.56
N PRO A 270 -17.48 32.72 24.27
CA PRO A 270 -16.54 33.68 23.73
C PRO A 270 -16.83 35.07 24.29
N THR A 271 -15.85 35.66 24.98
CA THR A 271 -15.86 37.06 25.33
C THR A 271 -15.49 37.91 24.10
N ALA A 272 -16.35 38.85 23.74
CA ALA A 272 -16.09 39.81 22.69
C ALA A 272 -14.84 40.67 23.01
N ALA A 273 -13.80 40.50 22.18
CA ALA A 273 -12.63 41.39 22.19
C ALA A 273 -12.90 42.55 21.22
N GLY A 274 -12.62 43.76 21.68
CA GLY A 274 -12.85 45.01 20.93
C GLY A 274 -11.93 45.13 19.74
N PHE A 275 -12.51 45.58 18.63
CA PHE A 275 -11.79 45.92 17.38
C PHE A 275 -10.98 47.19 17.58
N SER A 276 -9.69 47.16 17.30
CA SER A 276 -8.85 48.34 17.02
C SER A 276 -8.57 48.34 15.49
N GLU A 277 -8.70 49.51 14.85
CA GLU A 277 -8.46 49.65 13.42
C GLU A 277 -6.95 49.52 13.11
N PRO A 278 -6.53 48.70 12.10
CA PRO A 278 -5.14 48.58 11.71
C PRO A 278 -4.59 49.82 11.03
N SER A 279 -3.37 50.21 11.37
CA SER A 279 -2.77 51.47 10.96
C SER A 279 -1.89 51.41 9.72
N THR A 280 -1.58 50.24 9.16
CA THR A 280 -0.77 50.08 7.94
C THR A 280 -1.23 48.89 7.05
N LEU A 281 -0.87 48.95 5.75
CA LEU A 281 -1.15 47.87 4.79
C LEU A 281 -0.45 46.54 5.09
N GLU A 282 0.65 46.55 5.84
CA GLU A 282 1.36 45.37 6.28
C GLU A 282 0.64 44.68 7.46
N GLU A 283 0.01 45.46 8.33
CA GLU A 283 -0.84 44.96 9.43
C GLU A 283 -2.13 44.32 8.88
N PHE A 284 -2.66 44.83 7.74
CA PHE A 284 -3.82 44.24 7.07
C PHE A 284 -3.53 42.89 6.42
N ALA A 285 -2.30 42.65 5.98
CA ALA A 285 -1.87 41.37 5.40
C ALA A 285 -1.60 40.29 6.47
N ALA A 286 -1.35 40.69 7.72
CA ALA A 286 -1.10 39.79 8.86
C ALA A 286 -2.39 39.30 9.54
N GLU A 287 -3.53 39.98 9.27
CA GLU A 287 -4.84 39.65 9.84
C GLU A 287 -5.81 38.94 8.85
N ILE A 288 -5.31 38.21 7.87
CA ILE A 288 -6.16 37.22 7.22
C ILE A 288 -6.29 36.08 8.23
N PRO A 289 -7.43 35.95 8.97
CA PRO A 289 -7.61 34.80 9.81
C PRO A 289 -7.45 33.58 8.91
N GLU A 290 -6.57 32.65 9.24
CA GLU A 290 -6.71 31.29 8.73
C GLU A 290 -8.17 30.94 8.96
N ALA A 291 -8.94 30.79 7.87
CA ALA A 291 -10.35 30.46 7.96
C ALA A 291 -10.41 29.20 8.82
N VAL A 292 -10.87 29.35 10.05
CA VAL A 292 -11.01 28.25 10.98
C VAL A 292 -11.86 27.23 10.23
N ASP A 293 -11.28 26.11 9.90
CA ASP A 293 -11.98 25.03 9.20
C ASP A 293 -13.14 24.60 10.12
N GLN A 294 -14.34 25.11 9.83
CA GLN A 294 -15.56 24.85 10.60
C GLN A 294 -16.10 23.43 10.33
N ARG A 295 -15.26 22.58 9.80
CA ARG A 295 -15.57 21.18 9.49
C ARG A 295 -15.87 20.42 10.77
N GLU A 296 -16.96 19.66 10.77
CA GLU A 296 -17.22 18.69 11.82
C GLU A 296 -16.16 17.59 11.82
N ILE A 297 -15.46 17.42 12.94
CA ILE A 297 -14.49 16.35 13.13
C ILE A 297 -15.15 15.23 13.91
N ILE A 298 -15.21 14.04 13.31
CA ILE A 298 -15.75 12.83 13.91
C ILE A 298 -14.56 11.96 14.34
N PRO A 299 -14.43 11.61 15.63
CA PRO A 299 -13.35 10.73 16.07
C PRO A 299 -13.40 9.38 15.36
N ALA A 300 -12.29 8.93 14.80
CA ALA A 300 -12.17 7.63 14.15
C ALA A 300 -12.33 6.50 15.18
N THR A 301 -13.12 5.50 14.84
CA THR A 301 -13.35 4.35 15.72
C THR A 301 -12.11 3.47 15.79
N ARG A 302 -11.68 3.14 17.03
CA ARG A 302 -10.63 2.12 17.25
C ARG A 302 -11.22 0.74 16.97
N VAL A 303 -10.61 0.01 16.06
CA VAL A 303 -11.11 -1.31 15.57
C VAL A 303 -10.20 -2.47 15.94
N ILE A 304 -8.95 -2.18 16.33
CA ILE A 304 -8.03 -3.15 16.94
C ILE A 304 -7.36 -2.53 18.17
N ASP A 305 -6.99 -3.38 19.12
CA ASP A 305 -6.27 -2.97 20.32
C ASP A 305 -4.95 -2.28 19.97
N GLU A 306 -4.60 -1.20 20.67
CA GLU A 306 -3.39 -0.41 20.40
C GLU A 306 -2.09 -1.20 20.55
N ARG A 307 -2.05 -2.15 21.51
CA ARG A 307 -0.90 -3.03 21.71
C ARG A 307 -0.72 -3.97 20.53
N ASN A 308 -1.84 -4.46 19.97
CA ASN A 308 -1.83 -5.27 18.76
C ASN A 308 -1.26 -4.46 17.60
N ALA A 309 -1.79 -3.26 17.34
CA ALA A 309 -1.31 -2.36 16.30
C ALA A 309 0.20 -2.05 16.47
N PHE A 310 0.64 -1.75 17.71
CA PHE A 310 2.05 -1.49 18.02
C PHE A 310 2.97 -2.70 17.73
N ILE A 311 2.54 -3.92 18.13
CA ILE A 311 3.34 -5.12 17.90
C ILE A 311 3.45 -5.40 16.41
N VAL A 312 2.33 -5.33 15.66
CA VAL A 312 2.32 -5.53 14.20
C VAL A 312 3.17 -4.47 13.50
N ASP A 313 3.05 -3.19 13.85
CA ASP A 313 3.91 -2.11 13.34
C ASP A 313 5.39 -2.42 13.55
N SER A 314 5.75 -2.83 14.76
CA SER A 314 7.13 -3.25 15.08
C SER A 314 7.61 -4.41 14.21
N MET A 315 6.74 -5.38 13.91
CA MET A 315 7.07 -6.51 13.04
C MET A 315 7.18 -6.08 11.56
N LEU A 316 6.35 -5.15 11.11
CA LEU A 316 6.39 -4.59 9.75
C LEU A 316 7.63 -3.71 9.51
N LYS A 317 8.12 -3.02 10.52
CA LYS A 317 9.42 -2.35 10.49
C LYS A 317 10.58 -3.33 10.30
N ASP A 318 10.49 -4.54 10.85
CA ASP A 318 11.48 -5.59 10.61
C ASP A 318 11.46 -6.09 9.16
N VAL A 319 10.32 -6.11 8.48
CA VAL A 319 10.24 -6.43 7.04
C VAL A 319 11.10 -5.46 6.22
N ILE A 320 11.09 -4.16 6.57
CA ILE A 320 11.92 -3.14 5.91
C ILE A 320 13.38 -3.24 6.35
N LYS A 321 13.65 -3.43 7.64
CA LYS A 321 15.02 -3.44 8.17
C LYS A 321 15.82 -4.66 7.71
N ARG A 322 15.26 -5.85 7.73
CA ARG A 322 15.95 -7.13 7.54
C ARG A 322 15.18 -8.17 6.71
N GLY A 323 13.95 -7.87 6.29
CA GLY A 323 13.07 -8.78 5.58
C GLY A 323 13.01 -8.54 4.07
N THR A 324 11.88 -8.94 3.47
CA THR A 324 11.63 -8.88 2.02
C THR A 324 11.52 -7.45 1.49
N GLY A 325 11.17 -6.47 2.34
CA GLY A 325 11.00 -5.05 1.98
C GLY A 325 12.28 -4.20 2.01
N ARG A 326 13.47 -4.80 2.14
CA ARG A 326 14.75 -4.06 2.30
C ARG A 326 15.04 -3.00 1.24
N ARG A 327 14.49 -3.10 0.05
CA ARG A 327 14.64 -2.09 -1.00
C ARG A 327 14.11 -0.71 -0.59
N ALA A 328 13.05 -0.67 0.23
CA ALA A 328 12.48 0.59 0.73
C ALA A 328 13.46 1.41 1.61
N ARG A 329 14.51 0.80 2.15
CA ARG A 329 15.58 1.51 2.89
C ARG A 329 16.31 2.57 2.06
N SER A 330 16.28 2.45 0.72
CA SER A 330 16.89 3.47 -0.17
C SER A 330 16.22 4.84 -0.08
N ILE A 331 15.02 4.93 0.51
CA ILE A 331 14.31 6.20 0.78
C ILE A 331 15.00 6.99 1.91
N GLY A 332 15.88 6.36 2.71
CA GLY A 332 16.64 7.03 3.77
C GLY A 332 15.85 7.27 5.06
N ARG A 333 14.66 6.67 5.23
CA ARG A 333 13.82 6.77 6.45
C ARG A 333 13.95 5.52 7.32
N ASN A 334 13.87 5.72 8.64
CA ASN A 334 13.98 4.63 9.63
C ASN A 334 12.62 4.21 10.23
N ASP A 335 11.57 4.98 9.98
CA ASP A 335 10.22 4.80 10.52
C ASP A 335 9.28 4.03 9.57
N LEU A 336 9.80 3.54 8.45
CA LEU A 336 9.01 2.79 7.48
C LEU A 336 8.60 1.41 8.01
N GLY A 337 7.30 1.13 7.95
CA GLY A 337 6.71 -0.20 8.06
C GLY A 337 6.15 -0.65 6.71
N GLY A 338 5.99 -1.95 6.48
CA GLY A 338 5.36 -2.41 5.26
C GLY A 338 5.56 -3.89 4.96
N LYS A 339 4.90 -4.37 3.92
CA LYS A 339 4.95 -5.76 3.48
C LYS A 339 4.89 -5.87 1.97
N THR A 340 5.71 -6.77 1.44
CA THR A 340 5.67 -7.22 0.04
C THR A 340 4.62 -8.31 -0.13
N GLY A 341 3.99 -8.35 -1.29
CA GLY A 341 3.12 -9.44 -1.73
C GLY A 341 3.51 -9.89 -3.14
N THR A 342 3.41 -11.18 -3.36
CA THR A 342 3.58 -11.81 -4.67
C THR A 342 2.58 -12.95 -4.74
N THR A 343 1.88 -13.08 -5.85
CA THR A 343 0.98 -14.19 -6.13
C THR A 343 1.74 -15.29 -6.88
N ASN A 344 1.09 -16.44 -7.04
CA ASN A 344 1.66 -17.52 -7.84
C ASN A 344 2.02 -17.01 -9.23
N ASP A 345 3.09 -17.54 -9.81
CA ASP A 345 3.62 -17.19 -11.13
C ASP A 345 3.93 -15.69 -11.29
N ALA A 346 4.04 -14.96 -10.17
CA ALA A 346 4.28 -13.52 -10.11
C ALA A 346 3.29 -12.67 -10.96
N GLU A 347 2.06 -13.13 -11.14
CA GLU A 347 1.01 -12.40 -11.88
C GLU A 347 0.73 -11.04 -11.26
N ASP A 348 0.70 -10.96 -9.92
CA ASP A 348 0.57 -9.71 -9.17
C ASP A 348 1.73 -9.52 -8.20
N THR A 349 2.26 -8.31 -8.19
CA THR A 349 3.27 -7.90 -7.21
C THR A 349 2.77 -6.69 -6.43
N TRP A 350 2.88 -6.76 -5.10
CA TRP A 350 2.38 -5.76 -4.17
C TRP A 350 3.49 -5.22 -3.27
N PHE A 351 3.38 -3.96 -2.96
CA PHE A 351 4.08 -3.37 -1.83
C PHE A 351 3.14 -2.42 -1.11
N ASN A 352 2.79 -2.74 0.13
CA ASN A 352 2.03 -1.87 1.01
C ASN A 352 2.98 -1.38 2.08
N GLY A 353 3.22 -0.08 2.10
CA GLY A 353 4.14 0.57 3.01
C GLY A 353 3.55 1.83 3.61
N TYR A 354 4.02 2.18 4.79
CA TYR A 354 3.63 3.39 5.50
C TYR A 354 4.76 3.92 6.35
N ASN A 355 4.62 5.17 6.78
CA ASN A 355 5.42 5.82 7.81
C ASN A 355 4.48 6.47 8.82
N LYS A 356 5.00 6.80 9.99
CA LYS A 356 4.27 7.70 10.89
C LYS A 356 4.27 9.09 10.26
N ILE A 357 3.10 9.59 9.96
CA ILE A 357 2.88 10.98 9.58
C ILE A 357 2.55 11.71 10.87
N TRP A 358 3.17 12.87 11.03
CA TRP A 358 3.03 13.75 12.19
C TRP A 358 1.67 14.44 12.16
#